data_2215f9e3c7774be3b995f6ad2aa09f94
#
_entry.id   2215f9e3c7774be3b995f6ad2aa09f94
#
_cell.length_a   1.000
_cell.length_b   1.000
_cell.length_c   1.000
_cell.angle_alpha   90.00
_cell.angle_beta   90.00
_cell.angle_gamma   90.00
#
_symmetry.space_group_name_H-M   'P 1'
#
loop_
_entity.id
_entity.type
_entity.pdbx_description
1 polymer ?
#
loop_
_entity_poly.entity_id
_entity_poly.type
_entity_poly.pdbx_seq_one_letter_code
_entity_poly.pdbx_strand_id
1 'polypeptide(L)'
;EPINNLSTKRLLTMTKITGMKVKEFINKTKDKNLKNKLALNMFKAWYVPFYEYGIIHGDPHLGNYTIRDDAGLNLLDFGCIRVFKPEFVSGVIDLYRAIREKDNDLAVSAYKRWGFKNPTKKLIEVLNIWATFVYQPLLEDKIKPISEMPTGKYGRKTAEKVHKELRKIGGVKPPREFVL
;
A
#
# COMPACT_ATOMS: atom_id res chain seq x y z
N GLU A 1 -18.13 -14.76 10.74
CA GLU A 1 -17.96 -14.43 12.17
C GLU A 1 -17.69 -15.71 12.96
N PRO A 2 -16.90 -15.66 14.06
CA PRO A 2 -16.73 -16.80 14.96
C PRO A 2 -18.05 -17.17 15.65
N ILE A 3 -18.28 -18.48 15.81
CA ILE A 3 -19.43 -19.01 16.53
C ILE A 3 -18.90 -19.55 17.86
N ASN A 4 -18.95 -18.71 18.90
CA ASN A 4 -18.27 -18.96 20.16
C ASN A 4 -18.75 -20.23 20.88
N ASN A 5 -20.05 -20.52 20.86
CA ASN A 5 -20.62 -21.72 21.49
C ASN A 5 -20.26 -23.05 20.77
N LEU A 6 -19.73 -22.96 19.55
CA LEU A 6 -19.20 -24.08 18.76
C LEU A 6 -17.69 -24.08 18.63
N SER A 7 -17.01 -23.15 19.32
CA SER A 7 -15.54 -23.00 19.29
C SER A 7 -14.93 -23.41 20.62
N THR A 8 -13.69 -23.91 20.58
CA THR A 8 -12.92 -24.32 21.76
C THR A 8 -11.49 -23.76 21.63
N LYS A 9 -10.63 -24.01 22.62
CA LYS A 9 -9.20 -23.64 22.54
C LYS A 9 -8.45 -24.28 21.35
N ARG A 10 -9.00 -25.33 20.77
CA ARG A 10 -8.37 -26.14 19.71
C ARG A 10 -9.22 -26.23 18.44
N LEU A 11 -10.44 -25.69 18.43
CA LEU A 11 -11.35 -25.70 17.29
C LEU A 11 -11.98 -24.32 17.13
N LEU A 12 -11.81 -23.71 15.97
CA LEU A 12 -12.49 -22.49 15.59
C LEU A 12 -13.63 -22.81 14.63
N THR A 13 -14.84 -22.55 15.06
CA THR A 13 -16.04 -22.64 14.21
C THR A 13 -16.48 -21.25 13.79
N MET A 14 -16.71 -21.03 12.51
CA MET A 14 -17.11 -19.73 11.98
C MET A 14 -18.13 -19.87 10.84
N THR A 15 -18.82 -18.78 10.55
CA THR A 15 -19.72 -18.70 9.40
C THR A 15 -18.94 -18.86 8.10
N LYS A 16 -19.48 -19.65 7.17
CA LYS A 16 -18.90 -19.78 5.83
C LYS A 16 -19.18 -18.52 5.02
N ILE A 17 -18.14 -17.98 4.40
CA ILE A 17 -18.25 -16.87 3.45
C ILE A 17 -18.26 -17.44 2.03
N THR A 18 -19.22 -17.00 1.20
CA THR A 18 -19.32 -17.39 -0.21
C THR A 18 -18.62 -16.36 -1.10
N GLY A 19 -18.00 -16.83 -2.16
CA GLY A 19 -17.32 -15.99 -3.15
C GLY A 19 -16.46 -16.82 -4.08
N MET A 20 -16.15 -16.30 -5.25
CA MET A 20 -15.27 -16.94 -6.22
C MET A 20 -13.86 -16.36 -6.16
N LYS A 21 -12.88 -17.08 -6.68
CA LYS A 21 -11.48 -16.58 -6.76
C LYS A 21 -11.40 -15.33 -7.66
N VAL A 22 -10.49 -14.42 -7.35
CA VAL A 22 -10.31 -13.15 -8.11
C VAL A 22 -10.14 -13.41 -9.61
N LYS A 23 -9.26 -14.34 -10.01
CA LYS A 23 -9.04 -14.68 -11.42
C LYS A 23 -10.28 -15.26 -12.10
N GLU A 24 -11.03 -16.08 -11.39
CA GLU A 24 -12.28 -16.67 -11.88
C GLU A 24 -13.32 -15.59 -12.13
N PHE A 25 -13.53 -14.68 -11.17
CA PHE A 25 -14.43 -13.53 -11.32
C PHE A 25 -14.06 -12.68 -12.55
N ILE A 26 -12.78 -12.32 -12.71
CA ILE A 26 -12.30 -11.50 -13.83
C ILE A 26 -12.57 -12.18 -15.19
N ASN A 27 -12.36 -13.50 -15.26
CA ASN A 27 -12.57 -14.26 -16.50
C ASN A 27 -14.04 -14.43 -16.82
N LYS A 28 -14.89 -14.70 -15.81
CA LYS A 28 -16.32 -14.93 -15.95
C LYS A 28 -17.07 -13.62 -16.25
N THR A 29 -16.64 -12.52 -15.63
CA THR A 29 -17.34 -11.23 -15.73
C THR A 29 -16.94 -10.49 -17.01
N LYS A 30 -17.91 -10.25 -17.90
CA LYS A 30 -17.73 -9.41 -19.10
C LYS A 30 -18.00 -7.92 -18.82
N ASP A 31 -18.77 -7.62 -17.77
CA ASP A 31 -19.14 -6.26 -17.38
C ASP A 31 -17.91 -5.48 -16.88
N LYS A 32 -17.57 -4.43 -17.61
CA LYS A 32 -16.47 -3.53 -17.29
C LYS A 32 -16.70 -2.76 -15.98
N ASN A 33 -17.96 -2.42 -15.68
CA ASN A 33 -18.30 -1.68 -14.46
C ASN A 33 -18.07 -2.53 -13.21
N LEU A 34 -18.43 -3.82 -13.25
CA LEU A 34 -18.13 -4.76 -12.16
C LEU A 34 -16.63 -4.96 -11.98
N LYS A 35 -15.85 -5.03 -13.07
CA LYS A 35 -14.38 -5.11 -12.97
C LYS A 35 -13.79 -3.85 -12.35
N ASN A 36 -14.26 -2.67 -12.73
CA ASN A 36 -13.83 -1.41 -12.14
C ASN A 36 -14.24 -1.30 -10.66
N LYS A 37 -15.46 -1.74 -10.31
CA LYS A 37 -15.92 -1.81 -8.92
C LYS A 37 -15.03 -2.74 -8.09
N LEU A 38 -14.66 -3.91 -8.61
CA LEU A 38 -13.72 -4.81 -7.95
C LEU A 38 -12.36 -4.12 -7.71
N ALA A 39 -11.78 -3.50 -8.73
CA ALA A 39 -10.51 -2.79 -8.61
C ALA A 39 -10.57 -1.69 -7.53
N LEU A 40 -11.65 -0.92 -7.50
CA LEU A 40 -11.88 0.09 -6.46
C LEU A 40 -12.03 -0.53 -5.07
N ASN A 41 -12.75 -1.63 -4.94
CA ASN A 41 -12.92 -2.32 -3.66
C ASN A 41 -11.61 -2.91 -3.15
N MET A 42 -10.78 -3.48 -4.03
CA MET A 42 -9.44 -3.94 -3.68
C MET A 42 -8.55 -2.77 -3.23
N PHE A 43 -8.57 -1.65 -3.92
CA PHE A 43 -7.86 -0.44 -3.50
C PHE A 43 -8.32 0.03 -2.11
N LYS A 44 -9.63 0.15 -1.89
CA LYS A 44 -10.20 0.56 -0.60
C LYS A 44 -9.86 -0.40 0.53
N ALA A 45 -9.85 -1.72 0.28
CA ALA A 45 -9.51 -2.72 1.28
C ALA A 45 -8.09 -2.58 1.83
N TRP A 46 -7.19 -1.96 1.07
CA TRP A 46 -5.81 -1.68 1.48
C TRP A 46 -5.65 -0.31 2.11
N TYR A 47 -6.16 0.72 1.46
CA TYR A 47 -5.83 2.09 1.81
C TYR A 47 -6.74 2.68 2.88
N VAL A 48 -8.03 2.32 2.92
CA VAL A 48 -8.94 2.85 3.96
C VAL A 48 -8.48 2.41 5.35
N PRO A 49 -8.20 1.12 5.64
CA PRO A 49 -7.70 0.72 6.96
C PRO A 49 -6.37 1.38 7.31
N PHE A 50 -5.50 1.59 6.33
CA PHE A 50 -4.23 2.27 6.56
C PHE A 50 -4.41 3.73 7.00
N TYR A 51 -5.20 4.50 6.26
CA TYR A 51 -5.36 5.92 6.53
C TYR A 51 -6.24 6.21 7.75
N GLU A 52 -7.26 5.38 8.02
CA GLU A 52 -8.18 5.60 9.13
C GLU A 52 -7.71 4.99 10.44
N TYR A 53 -7.07 3.81 10.38
CA TYR A 53 -6.73 3.02 11.57
C TYR A 53 -5.23 2.72 11.68
N GLY A 54 -4.41 3.10 10.71
CA GLY A 54 -2.99 2.73 10.67
C GLY A 54 -2.76 1.25 10.44
N ILE A 55 -3.70 0.55 9.84
CA ILE A 55 -3.66 -0.92 9.68
C ILE A 55 -3.50 -1.27 8.20
N ILE A 56 -2.57 -2.17 7.88
CA ILE A 56 -2.43 -2.72 6.54
C ILE A 56 -2.38 -4.25 6.58
N HIS A 57 -3.00 -4.87 5.58
CA HIS A 57 -2.85 -6.30 5.35
C HIS A 57 -1.52 -6.56 4.63
N GLY A 58 -0.57 -7.16 5.29
CA GLY A 58 0.82 -7.32 4.80
C GLY A 58 1.03 -8.43 3.77
N ASP A 59 -0.01 -9.19 3.40
CA ASP A 59 0.08 -10.27 2.39
C ASP A 59 -0.93 -10.06 1.25
N PRO A 60 -0.52 -9.42 0.14
CA PRO A 60 -1.37 -9.14 -1.01
C PRO A 60 -1.64 -10.35 -1.91
N HIS A 61 -1.39 -11.56 -1.47
CA HIS A 61 -1.60 -12.75 -2.27
C HIS A 61 -3.07 -12.91 -2.66
N LEU A 62 -3.36 -13.14 -3.95
CA LEU A 62 -4.72 -13.24 -4.47
C LEU A 62 -5.54 -14.39 -3.86
N GLY A 63 -4.90 -15.39 -3.26
CA GLY A 63 -5.54 -16.48 -2.53
C GLY A 63 -6.22 -16.04 -1.23
N ASN A 64 -5.85 -14.87 -0.68
CA ASN A 64 -6.42 -14.31 0.53
C ASN A 64 -7.71 -13.52 0.28
N TYR A 65 -8.21 -13.55 -0.96
CA TYR A 65 -9.42 -12.82 -1.36
C TYR A 65 -10.40 -13.74 -2.08
N THR A 66 -11.69 -13.57 -1.80
CA THR A 66 -12.76 -14.05 -2.67
C THR A 66 -13.72 -12.91 -3.00
N ILE A 67 -14.37 -13.03 -4.15
CA ILE A 67 -15.20 -11.97 -4.72
C ILE A 67 -16.65 -12.45 -4.75
N ARG A 68 -17.53 -11.62 -4.23
CA ARG A 68 -18.98 -11.85 -4.30
C ARG A 68 -19.51 -11.42 -5.68
N ASP A 69 -20.71 -11.84 -6.03
CA ASP A 69 -21.33 -11.54 -7.33
C ASP A 69 -21.52 -10.03 -7.57
N ASP A 70 -21.66 -9.24 -6.50
CA ASP A 70 -21.74 -7.77 -6.53
C ASP A 70 -20.39 -7.06 -6.66
N ALA A 71 -19.32 -7.81 -6.91
CA ALA A 71 -17.92 -7.36 -6.85
C ALA A 71 -17.46 -6.93 -5.44
N GLY A 72 -18.18 -7.31 -4.39
CA GLY A 72 -17.74 -7.15 -3.00
C GLY A 72 -16.56 -8.07 -2.69
N LEU A 73 -15.64 -7.60 -1.84
CA LEU A 73 -14.43 -8.30 -1.48
C LEU A 73 -14.60 -8.99 -0.12
N ASN A 74 -14.20 -10.25 -0.02
CA ASN A 74 -13.99 -10.95 1.24
C ASN A 74 -12.49 -11.09 1.48
N LEU A 75 -12.02 -10.72 2.67
CA LEU A 75 -10.67 -10.98 3.17
C LEU A 75 -10.70 -12.25 4.02
N LEU A 76 -9.77 -13.18 3.78
CA LEU A 76 -9.80 -14.51 4.39
C LEU A 76 -8.69 -14.76 5.40
N ASP A 77 -7.53 -14.14 5.22
CA ASP A 77 -6.36 -14.33 6.07
C ASP A 77 -5.94 -13.00 6.68
N PHE A 78 -5.72 -12.99 7.99
CA PHE A 78 -5.30 -11.83 8.76
C PHE A 78 -3.98 -12.07 9.50
N GLY A 79 -3.23 -13.12 9.13
CA GLY A 79 -1.97 -13.50 9.77
C GLY A 79 -0.83 -12.49 9.59
N CYS A 80 -0.91 -11.65 8.58
CA CYS A 80 0.12 -10.66 8.25
C CYS A 80 -0.32 -9.21 8.47
N ILE A 81 -1.23 -8.96 9.41
CA ILE A 81 -1.66 -7.59 9.74
C ILE A 81 -0.51 -6.80 10.36
N ARG A 82 -0.29 -5.59 9.85
CA ARG A 82 0.65 -4.62 10.41
C ARG A 82 -0.08 -3.39 10.92
N VAL A 83 0.35 -2.92 12.09
CA VAL A 83 -0.17 -1.71 12.72
C VAL A 83 0.92 -0.66 12.71
N PHE A 84 0.61 0.52 12.21
CA PHE A 84 1.49 1.68 12.17
C PHE A 84 1.04 2.74 13.15
N LYS A 85 2.01 3.47 13.70
CA LYS A 85 1.72 4.60 14.57
C LYS A 85 1.06 5.76 13.76
N PRO A 86 0.19 6.56 14.38
CA PRO A 86 -0.44 7.71 13.70
C PRO A 86 0.58 8.67 13.07
N GLU A 87 1.73 8.86 13.71
CA GLU A 87 2.81 9.72 13.20
C GLU A 87 3.38 9.19 11.89
N PHE A 88 3.45 7.86 11.72
CA PHE A 88 3.90 7.25 10.47
C PHE A 88 2.88 7.52 9.35
N VAL A 89 1.60 7.31 9.63
CA VAL A 89 0.51 7.53 8.64
C VAL A 89 0.44 9.01 8.24
N SER A 90 0.52 9.92 9.21
CA SER A 90 0.55 11.36 8.91
C SER A 90 1.77 11.75 8.06
N GLY A 91 2.92 11.12 8.32
CA GLY A 91 4.13 11.29 7.51
C GLY A 91 3.94 10.85 6.05
N VAL A 92 3.15 9.78 5.79
CA VAL A 92 2.81 9.35 4.42
C VAL A 92 1.99 10.42 3.70
N ILE A 93 0.99 10.99 4.37
CA ILE A 93 0.13 12.04 3.82
C ILE A 93 0.92 13.32 3.56
N ASP A 94 1.74 13.74 4.54
CA ASP A 94 2.53 14.96 4.43
C ASP A 94 3.61 14.84 3.36
N LEU A 95 4.22 13.66 3.16
CA LEU A 95 5.18 13.47 2.08
C LEU A 95 4.50 13.56 0.70
N TYR A 96 3.29 13.03 0.56
CA TYR A 96 2.51 13.21 -0.67
C TYR A 96 2.28 14.71 -0.96
N ARG A 97 1.85 15.47 0.05
CA ARG A 97 1.65 16.92 -0.09
C ARG A 97 2.97 17.63 -0.44
N ALA A 98 4.05 17.31 0.25
CA ALA A 98 5.38 17.87 0.01
C ALA A 98 5.84 17.66 -1.43
N ILE A 99 5.66 16.45 -1.98
CA ILE A 99 6.03 16.15 -3.37
C ILE A 99 5.14 16.93 -4.35
N ARG A 100 3.83 16.98 -4.10
CA ARG A 100 2.87 17.68 -4.95
C ARG A 100 3.13 19.20 -4.98
N GLU A 101 3.44 19.79 -3.84
CA GLU A 101 3.62 21.24 -3.64
C GLU A 101 5.08 21.69 -3.76
N LYS A 102 6.01 20.73 -3.94
CA LYS A 102 7.48 20.93 -3.97
C LYS A 102 8.00 21.59 -2.68
N ASP A 103 7.37 21.25 -1.55
CA ASP A 103 7.73 21.75 -0.23
C ASP A 103 8.80 20.85 0.41
N ASN A 104 10.04 21.30 0.38
CA ASN A 104 11.16 20.54 0.94
C ASN A 104 11.12 20.48 2.48
N ASP A 105 10.62 21.51 3.16
CA ASP A 105 10.57 21.53 4.64
C ASP A 105 9.53 20.55 5.15
N LEU A 106 8.39 20.47 4.49
CA LEU A 106 7.38 19.46 4.76
C LEU A 106 7.91 18.05 4.48
N ALA A 107 8.67 17.84 3.40
CA ALA A 107 9.31 16.56 3.13
C ALA A 107 10.30 16.15 4.23
N VAL A 108 11.14 17.08 4.69
CA VAL A 108 12.05 16.84 5.83
C VAL A 108 11.27 16.45 7.09
N SER A 109 10.17 17.16 7.38
CA SER A 109 9.30 16.87 8.53
C SER A 109 8.69 15.47 8.44
N ALA A 110 8.18 15.08 7.26
CA ALA A 110 7.62 13.76 7.00
C ALA A 110 8.65 12.65 7.23
N TYR A 111 9.86 12.79 6.67
CA TYR A 111 10.95 11.82 6.88
C TYR A 111 11.39 11.71 8.34
N LYS A 112 11.42 12.83 9.09
CA LYS A 112 11.70 12.79 10.53
C LYS A 112 10.66 12.00 11.32
N ARG A 113 9.37 12.15 10.99
CA ARG A 113 8.28 11.34 11.59
C ARG A 113 8.43 9.85 11.30
N TRP A 114 8.99 9.51 10.15
CA TRP A 114 9.32 8.12 9.81
C TRP A 114 10.55 7.59 10.54
N GLY A 115 11.26 8.44 11.30
CA GLY A 115 12.39 8.05 12.12
C GLY A 115 13.76 8.30 11.48
N PHE A 116 13.83 9.02 10.34
CA PHE A 116 15.11 9.47 9.82
C PHE A 116 15.70 10.57 10.73
N LYS A 117 16.81 10.27 11.40
CA LYS A 117 17.48 11.22 12.29
C LYS A 117 18.32 12.20 11.47
N ASN A 118 18.01 13.49 11.60
CA ASN A 118 18.77 14.59 10.97
C ASN A 118 19.12 14.34 9.49
N PRO A 119 18.12 14.10 8.62
CA PRO A 119 18.39 13.81 7.22
C PRO A 119 19.06 15.01 6.55
N THR A 120 20.19 14.77 5.86
CA THR A 120 20.88 15.81 5.09
C THR A 120 20.05 16.20 3.87
N LYS A 121 20.28 17.41 3.35
CA LYS A 121 19.62 17.88 2.11
C LYS A 121 19.79 16.87 0.97
N LYS A 122 21.00 16.33 0.81
CA LYS A 122 21.31 15.34 -0.22
C LYS A 122 20.56 14.02 -0.03
N LEU A 123 20.39 13.57 1.21
CA LEU A 123 19.56 12.38 1.51
C LEU A 123 18.09 12.62 1.15
N ILE A 124 17.53 13.79 1.50
CA ILE A 124 16.15 14.14 1.13
C ILE A 124 15.97 14.15 -0.39
N GLU A 125 16.89 14.74 -1.14
CA GLU A 125 16.84 14.73 -2.62
C GLU A 125 16.79 13.30 -3.18
N VAL A 126 17.59 12.40 -2.64
CA VAL A 126 17.61 10.99 -3.07
C VAL A 126 16.32 10.27 -2.68
N LEU A 127 15.83 10.46 -1.46
CA LEU A 127 14.56 9.86 -1.00
C LEU A 127 13.37 10.38 -1.81
N ASN A 128 13.37 11.66 -2.19
CA ASN A 128 12.32 12.26 -3.01
C ASN A 128 12.26 11.67 -4.43
N ILE A 129 13.34 11.11 -4.96
CA ILE A 129 13.30 10.36 -6.23
C ILE A 129 12.36 9.16 -6.10
N TRP A 130 12.49 8.41 -5.01
CA TRP A 130 11.62 7.26 -4.74
C TRP A 130 10.19 7.68 -4.40
N ALA A 131 10.03 8.69 -3.56
CA ALA A 131 8.72 9.23 -3.19
C ALA A 131 7.95 9.72 -4.43
N THR A 132 8.61 10.48 -5.31
CA THR A 132 8.00 10.94 -6.57
C THR A 132 7.54 9.77 -7.44
N PHE A 133 8.35 8.72 -7.54
CA PHE A 133 7.97 7.52 -8.28
C PHE A 133 6.74 6.83 -7.69
N VAL A 134 6.69 6.66 -6.36
CA VAL A 134 5.57 6.00 -5.67
C VAL A 134 4.29 6.83 -5.77
N TYR A 135 4.39 8.14 -5.60
CA TYR A 135 3.22 9.03 -5.63
C TYR A 135 2.82 9.48 -7.04
N GLN A 136 3.63 9.20 -8.07
CA GLN A 136 3.36 9.63 -9.44
C GLN A 136 1.92 9.34 -9.92
N PRO A 137 1.31 8.18 -9.65
CA PRO A 137 -0.07 7.92 -10.05
C PRO A 137 -1.09 8.87 -9.43
N LEU A 138 -0.77 9.45 -8.27
CA LEU A 138 -1.64 10.34 -7.49
C LEU A 138 -1.37 11.83 -7.76
N LEU A 139 -0.27 12.18 -8.45
CA LEU A 139 0.11 13.57 -8.73
C LEU A 139 -0.66 14.17 -9.91
N GLU A 140 -1.29 13.35 -10.72
CA GLU A 140 -2.08 13.78 -11.86
C GLU A 140 -3.55 13.41 -11.65
N ASP A 141 -4.43 14.40 -11.61
CA ASP A 141 -5.88 14.19 -11.54
C ASP A 141 -6.44 13.83 -12.92
N LYS A 142 -6.12 12.60 -13.36
CA LYS A 142 -6.57 12.05 -14.65
C LYS A 142 -6.97 10.59 -14.50
N ILE A 143 -8.04 10.19 -15.14
CA ILE A 143 -8.41 8.78 -15.29
C ILE A 143 -7.41 8.13 -16.25
N LYS A 144 -6.62 7.19 -15.73
CA LYS A 144 -5.62 6.44 -16.51
C LYS A 144 -5.81 4.94 -16.33
N PRO A 145 -5.61 4.13 -17.37
CA PRO A 145 -5.50 2.68 -17.21
C PRO A 145 -4.33 2.31 -16.30
N ILE A 146 -4.51 1.34 -15.42
CA ILE A 146 -3.44 0.85 -14.54
C ILE A 146 -2.23 0.34 -15.35
N SER A 147 -2.47 -0.22 -16.55
CA SER A 147 -1.42 -0.69 -17.46
C SER A 147 -0.48 0.40 -17.97
N GLU A 148 -0.89 1.66 -17.94
CA GLU A 148 -0.05 2.81 -18.32
C GLU A 148 0.79 3.36 -17.18
N MET A 149 0.56 2.86 -15.95
CA MET A 149 1.39 3.25 -14.81
C MET A 149 2.79 2.65 -14.95
N PRO A 150 3.84 3.41 -14.61
CA PRO A 150 5.21 2.92 -14.64
C PRO A 150 5.38 1.80 -13.60
N THR A 151 5.39 0.56 -14.06
CA THR A 151 5.53 -0.64 -13.22
C THR A 151 6.71 -1.49 -13.68
N GLY A 152 7.18 -2.39 -12.85
CA GLY A 152 8.16 -3.40 -13.20
C GLY A 152 9.52 -2.83 -13.63
N LYS A 153 9.76 -2.74 -14.95
CA LYS A 153 11.07 -2.33 -15.51
C LYS A 153 11.48 -0.91 -15.12
N TYR A 154 10.52 0.01 -15.06
CA TYR A 154 10.75 1.40 -14.65
C TYR A 154 10.99 1.50 -13.14
N GLY A 155 10.22 0.78 -12.34
CA GLY A 155 10.42 0.70 -10.89
C GLY A 155 11.79 0.15 -10.53
N ARG A 156 12.28 -0.88 -11.24
CA ARG A 156 13.63 -1.41 -11.07
C ARG A 156 14.70 -0.36 -11.35
N LYS A 157 14.59 0.36 -12.46
CA LYS A 157 15.54 1.45 -12.81
C LYS A 157 15.56 2.56 -11.76
N THR A 158 14.40 2.95 -11.23
CA THR A 158 14.30 3.95 -10.17
C THR A 158 14.92 3.44 -8.88
N ALA A 159 14.65 2.19 -8.49
CA ALA A 159 15.27 1.57 -7.32
C ALA A 159 16.80 1.48 -7.45
N GLU A 160 17.32 1.06 -8.61
CA GLU A 160 18.75 1.03 -8.91
C GLU A 160 19.39 2.41 -8.81
N LYS A 161 18.72 3.44 -9.35
CA LYS A 161 19.17 4.85 -9.25
C LYS A 161 19.25 5.29 -7.80
N VAL A 162 18.17 5.10 -7.03
CA VAL A 162 18.12 5.47 -5.60
C VAL A 162 19.21 4.74 -4.82
N HIS A 163 19.37 3.44 -5.03
CA HIS A 163 20.38 2.64 -4.37
C HIS A 163 21.81 3.12 -4.68
N LYS A 164 22.09 3.45 -5.94
CA LYS A 164 23.40 4.01 -6.37
C LYS A 164 23.66 5.36 -5.69
N GLU A 165 22.67 6.24 -5.65
CA GLU A 165 22.83 7.56 -5.01
C GLU A 165 22.97 7.43 -3.48
N LEU A 166 22.22 6.55 -2.83
CA LEU A 166 22.38 6.26 -1.39
C LEU A 166 23.79 5.76 -1.06
N ARG A 167 24.37 4.89 -1.89
CA ARG A 167 25.76 4.42 -1.69
C ARG A 167 26.77 5.56 -1.75
N LYS A 168 26.59 6.54 -2.65
CA LYS A 168 27.49 7.70 -2.78
C LYS A 168 27.52 8.59 -1.53
N ILE A 169 26.44 8.61 -0.77
CA ILE A 169 26.32 9.42 0.47
C ILE A 169 26.58 8.61 1.75
N GLY A 170 27.21 7.42 1.61
CA GLY A 170 27.55 6.57 2.74
C GLY A 170 26.44 5.62 3.19
N GLY A 171 25.36 5.49 2.40
CA GLY A 171 24.21 4.68 2.73
C GLY A 171 23.26 5.34 3.72
N VAL A 172 22.15 4.69 3.98
CA VAL A 172 21.21 5.06 5.04
C VAL A 172 20.64 3.79 5.66
N LYS A 173 20.53 3.77 6.97
CA LYS A 173 19.79 2.72 7.66
C LYS A 173 18.32 3.14 7.67
N PRO A 174 17.46 2.45 6.91
CA PRO A 174 16.05 2.81 6.90
C PRO A 174 15.43 2.58 8.28
N PRO A 175 14.45 3.38 8.69
CA PRO A 175 13.67 3.12 9.88
C PRO A 175 13.01 1.72 9.81
N ARG A 176 12.77 1.13 10.98
CA ARG A 176 12.26 -0.25 11.08
C ARG A 176 10.91 -0.46 10.38
N GLU A 177 10.10 0.58 10.36
CA GLU A 177 8.79 0.61 9.73
C GLU A 177 8.84 0.53 8.19
N PHE A 178 10.00 0.84 7.59
CA PHE A 178 10.24 0.72 6.14
C PHE A 178 10.69 -0.67 5.70
N VAL A 179 11.13 -1.51 6.63
CA VAL A 179 11.54 -2.87 6.31
C VAL A 179 10.27 -3.73 6.35
N LEU A 180 9.69 -3.95 5.18
CA LEU A 180 8.59 -4.90 4.95
C LEU A 180 9.13 -6.31 4.84
#